data_95c96f0efb682ebaa5c098c0bf7582d5
#
_entry.id   95c96f0efb682ebaa5c098c0bf7582d5
#
_cell.length_a   1.000
_cell.length_b   1.000
_cell.length_c   1.000
_cell.angle_alpha   90.00
_cell.angle_beta   90.00
_cell.angle_gamma   90.00
#
_symmetry.space_group_name_H-M   'P 1'
#
loop_
_entity.id
_entity.type
_entity.pdbx_description
1 polymer ?
#
loop_
_entity_poly.entity_id
_entity_poly.type
_entity_poly.pdbx_seq_one_letter_code
_entity_poly.pdbx_strand_id
1 'polypeptide(L)'
;MSDGDAAPERPGSGEVDVAALLDERGFDPDDSVLTRRQAEVYVLRERGYRQADVAEILGTSRANVASVEASARENVRKARNTVAFADVLAAPIHVEIEPGTDLYDVPRRVFATCDDAGVEVNHTAPELMERVNEAAETAIQGRQVVRRVTIGVTSEGEISVTNR
;
A
#
# COMPACT_ATOMS: atom_id res chain seq x y z
N MET A 1 -32.37 -2.65 -23.46
CA MET A 1 -31.66 -1.58 -22.71
C MET A 1 -30.24 -2.10 -22.46
N SER A 2 -29.33 -1.60 -23.28
CA SER A 2 -27.91 -2.01 -23.19
C SER A 2 -27.22 -1.06 -22.24
N ASP A 3 -26.84 -1.59 -21.07
CA ASP A 3 -25.91 -0.88 -20.18
C ASP A 3 -24.52 -0.92 -20.84
N GLY A 4 -24.10 0.25 -21.30
CA GLY A 4 -22.79 0.45 -21.87
C GLY A 4 -21.71 0.29 -20.80
N ASP A 5 -20.96 -0.78 -20.91
CA ASP A 5 -19.65 -0.95 -20.27
C ASP A 5 -18.71 0.13 -20.82
N ALA A 6 -18.66 1.25 -20.10
CA ALA A 6 -17.72 2.33 -20.40
C ALA A 6 -16.33 1.87 -19.96
N ALA A 7 -15.58 1.30 -20.91
CA ALA A 7 -14.14 1.11 -20.74
C ALA A 7 -13.50 2.45 -20.34
N PRO A 8 -12.55 2.47 -19.38
CA PRO A 8 -11.88 3.70 -18.98
C PRO A 8 -11.24 4.35 -20.21
N GLU A 9 -11.56 5.61 -20.45
CA GLU A 9 -11.03 6.40 -21.56
C GLU A 9 -9.50 6.36 -21.51
N ARG A 10 -8.89 5.94 -22.62
CA ARG A 10 -7.44 5.94 -22.77
C ARG A 10 -6.96 7.39 -22.68
N PRO A 11 -5.99 7.73 -21.82
CA PRO A 11 -5.36 9.03 -21.89
C PRO A 11 -4.79 9.20 -23.31
N GLY A 12 -5.19 10.30 -23.97
CA GLY A 12 -4.88 10.55 -25.36
C GLY A 12 -3.37 10.49 -25.64
N SER A 13 -3.01 10.07 -26.85
CA SER A 13 -1.65 10.01 -27.40
C SER A 13 -1.06 11.40 -27.66
N GLY A 14 -1.19 12.33 -26.73
CA GLY A 14 -0.42 13.55 -26.65
C GLY A 14 0.96 13.23 -26.11
N GLU A 15 1.96 13.97 -26.55
CA GLU A 15 3.33 13.87 -26.01
C GLU A 15 3.27 14.06 -24.49
N VAL A 16 3.54 12.97 -23.74
CA VAL A 16 3.48 12.97 -22.29
C VAL A 16 4.81 13.46 -21.75
N ASP A 17 4.82 14.63 -21.16
CA ASP A 17 6.00 15.12 -20.42
C ASP A 17 6.09 14.42 -19.06
N VAL A 18 6.82 13.31 -19.04
CA VAL A 18 6.98 12.49 -17.82
C VAL A 18 7.79 13.25 -16.76
N ALA A 19 8.71 14.11 -17.16
CA ALA A 19 9.50 14.92 -16.23
C ALA A 19 8.60 15.93 -15.50
N ALA A 20 7.75 16.64 -16.23
CA ALA A 20 6.77 17.55 -15.65
C ALA A 20 5.81 16.82 -14.70
N LEU A 21 5.38 15.60 -15.05
CA LEU A 21 4.52 14.78 -14.17
C LEU A 21 5.18 14.43 -12.83
N LEU A 22 6.46 14.11 -12.84
CA LEU A 22 7.21 13.81 -11.62
C LEU A 22 7.40 15.06 -10.77
N ASP A 23 7.74 16.18 -11.41
CA ASP A 23 7.92 17.47 -10.72
C ASP A 23 6.61 17.96 -10.09
N GLU A 24 5.49 17.87 -10.80
CA GLU A 24 4.15 18.20 -10.26
C GLU A 24 3.76 17.36 -9.06
N ARG A 25 4.28 16.13 -8.95
CA ARG A 25 4.04 15.21 -7.84
C ARG A 25 5.08 15.29 -6.74
N GLY A 26 6.06 16.20 -6.87
CA GLY A 26 7.10 16.43 -5.88
C GLY A 26 8.10 15.29 -5.76
N PHE A 27 8.36 14.55 -6.86
CA PHE A 27 9.34 13.47 -6.83
C PHE A 27 10.75 14.04 -6.74
N ASP A 28 11.49 13.64 -5.70
CA ASP A 28 12.89 13.91 -5.51
C ASP A 28 13.68 12.57 -5.48
N PRO A 29 14.59 12.32 -6.43
CA PRO A 29 15.37 11.09 -6.43
C PRO A 29 16.33 10.96 -5.24
N ASP A 30 16.73 12.07 -4.63
CA ASP A 30 17.66 12.09 -3.49
C ASP A 30 16.93 11.75 -2.17
N ASP A 31 15.60 11.91 -2.15
CA ASP A 31 14.74 11.62 -1.00
C ASP A 31 13.73 10.49 -1.29
N SER A 32 14.05 9.61 -2.22
CA SER A 32 13.16 8.51 -2.62
C SER A 32 13.89 7.18 -2.67
N VAL A 33 13.19 6.11 -2.32
CA VAL A 33 13.64 4.72 -2.54
C VAL A 33 13.54 4.29 -4.01
N LEU A 34 12.87 5.10 -4.84
CA LEU A 34 12.75 4.88 -6.27
C LEU A 34 13.84 5.62 -7.03
N THR A 35 14.49 4.93 -7.97
CA THR A 35 15.28 5.64 -8.98
C THR A 35 14.35 6.45 -9.89
N ARG A 36 14.90 7.46 -10.59
CA ARG A 36 14.11 8.25 -11.55
C ARG A 36 13.39 7.35 -12.56
N ARG A 37 14.08 6.35 -13.12
CA ARG A 37 13.46 5.41 -14.08
C ARG A 37 12.32 4.60 -13.49
N GLN A 38 12.45 4.17 -12.23
CA GLN A 38 11.37 3.49 -11.52
C GLN A 38 10.18 4.41 -11.29
N ALA A 39 10.43 5.67 -10.92
CA ALA A 39 9.36 6.65 -10.73
C ALA A 39 8.62 6.99 -12.04
N GLU A 40 9.34 7.13 -13.16
CA GLU A 40 8.75 7.34 -14.50
C GLU A 40 7.79 6.20 -14.88
N VAL A 41 8.24 4.96 -14.75
CA VAL A 41 7.38 3.79 -15.02
C VAL A 41 6.21 3.75 -14.05
N TYR A 42 6.46 3.96 -12.76
CA TYR A 42 5.44 3.88 -11.72
C TYR A 42 4.32 4.91 -11.94
N VAL A 43 4.66 6.19 -12.19
CA VAL A 43 3.64 7.25 -12.40
C VAL A 43 2.78 7.01 -13.64
N LEU A 44 3.38 6.51 -14.73
CA LEU A 44 2.63 6.17 -15.94
C LEU A 44 1.70 4.98 -15.72
N ARG A 45 2.16 3.95 -15.01
CA ARG A 45 1.33 2.78 -14.69
C ARG A 45 0.17 3.12 -13.74
N GLU A 46 0.38 3.96 -12.76
CA GLU A 46 -0.67 4.47 -11.86
C GLU A 46 -1.71 5.33 -12.60
N ARG A 47 -1.33 5.96 -13.71
CA ARG A 47 -2.24 6.67 -14.63
C ARG A 47 -2.98 5.76 -15.62
N GLY A 48 -2.75 4.45 -15.56
CA GLY A 48 -3.45 3.46 -16.38
C GLY A 48 -2.82 3.19 -17.75
N TYR A 49 -1.64 3.75 -18.07
CA TYR A 49 -0.94 3.40 -19.30
C TYR A 49 -0.53 1.93 -19.28
N ARG A 50 -0.71 1.22 -20.41
CA ARG A 50 -0.26 -0.18 -20.54
C ARG A 50 1.27 -0.24 -20.62
N GLN A 51 1.86 -1.37 -20.26
CA GLN A 51 3.32 -1.55 -20.36
C GLN A 51 3.88 -1.28 -21.76
N ALA A 52 3.12 -1.59 -22.83
CA ALA A 52 3.51 -1.29 -24.19
C ALA A 52 3.56 0.22 -24.46
N ASP A 53 2.55 0.96 -24.01
CA ASP A 53 2.46 2.42 -24.17
C ASP A 53 3.59 3.10 -23.38
N VAL A 54 3.86 2.63 -22.16
CA VAL A 54 5.00 3.11 -21.34
C VAL A 54 6.33 2.85 -22.03
N ALA A 55 6.50 1.70 -22.68
CA ALA A 55 7.70 1.36 -23.42
C ALA A 55 7.93 2.32 -24.60
N GLU A 56 6.88 2.69 -25.33
CA GLU A 56 6.93 3.68 -26.41
C GLU A 56 7.29 5.07 -25.88
N ILE A 57 6.58 5.55 -24.84
CA ILE A 57 6.82 6.86 -24.21
C ILE A 57 8.28 6.99 -23.72
N LEU A 58 8.79 5.92 -23.10
CA LEU A 58 10.12 5.93 -22.49
C LEU A 58 11.25 5.44 -23.42
N GLY A 59 10.94 5.08 -24.68
CA GLY A 59 11.94 4.62 -25.67
C GLY A 59 12.64 3.33 -25.24
N THR A 60 11.90 2.35 -24.71
CA THR A 60 12.46 1.10 -24.20
C THR A 60 11.61 -0.11 -24.60
N SER A 61 11.98 -1.32 -24.17
CA SER A 61 11.19 -2.53 -24.43
C SER A 61 10.11 -2.75 -23.37
N ARG A 62 9.00 -3.40 -23.74
CA ARG A 62 7.96 -3.83 -22.79
C ARG A 62 8.52 -4.72 -21.68
N ALA A 63 9.47 -5.61 -22.02
CA ALA A 63 10.11 -6.49 -21.03
C ALA A 63 10.90 -5.69 -19.99
N ASN A 64 11.59 -4.62 -20.40
CA ASN A 64 12.27 -3.72 -19.49
C ASN A 64 11.28 -2.97 -18.60
N VAL A 65 10.17 -2.46 -19.16
CA VAL A 65 9.11 -1.81 -18.38
C VAL A 65 8.55 -2.76 -17.31
N ALA A 66 8.26 -4.01 -17.67
CA ALA A 66 7.75 -5.01 -16.73
C ALA A 66 8.73 -5.26 -15.57
N SER A 67 10.03 -5.37 -15.86
CA SER A 67 11.07 -5.56 -14.85
C SER A 67 11.23 -4.33 -13.94
N VAL A 68 11.25 -3.14 -14.52
CA VAL A 68 11.35 -1.87 -13.76
C VAL A 68 10.11 -1.65 -12.90
N GLU A 69 8.91 -1.92 -13.43
CA GLU A 69 7.64 -1.85 -12.68
C GLU A 69 7.66 -2.79 -11.48
N ALA A 70 8.07 -4.05 -11.67
CA ALA A 70 8.14 -5.02 -10.58
C ALA A 70 9.10 -4.55 -9.47
N SER A 71 10.26 -4.04 -9.84
CA SER A 71 11.24 -3.49 -8.88
C SER A 71 10.71 -2.26 -8.17
N ALA A 72 10.05 -1.35 -8.88
CA ALA A 72 9.46 -0.14 -8.30
C ALA A 72 8.37 -0.50 -7.26
N ARG A 73 7.45 -1.40 -7.60
CA ARG A 73 6.39 -1.87 -6.70
C ARG A 73 6.97 -2.55 -5.45
N GLU A 74 8.01 -3.35 -5.62
CA GLU A 74 8.70 -4.00 -4.49
C GLU A 74 9.40 -2.98 -3.58
N ASN A 75 10.05 -1.95 -4.13
CA ASN A 75 10.67 -0.88 -3.35
C ASN A 75 9.61 -0.08 -2.57
N VAL A 76 8.48 0.29 -3.19
CA VAL A 76 7.37 0.96 -2.51
C VAL A 76 6.80 0.11 -1.39
N ARG A 77 6.61 -1.20 -1.64
CA ARG A 77 6.13 -2.14 -0.62
C ARG A 77 7.09 -2.21 0.58
N LYS A 78 8.40 -2.32 0.33
CA LYS A 78 9.42 -2.34 1.38
C LYS A 78 9.46 -1.04 2.17
N ALA A 79 9.35 0.10 1.50
CA ALA A 79 9.31 1.41 2.15
C ALA A 79 8.09 1.53 3.09
N ARG A 80 6.90 1.15 2.62
CA ARG A 80 5.69 1.11 3.44
C ARG A 80 5.84 0.20 4.66
N ASN A 81 6.41 -0.99 4.48
CA ASN A 81 6.67 -1.91 5.59
C ASN A 81 7.68 -1.34 6.60
N THR A 82 8.67 -0.60 6.13
CA THR A 82 9.65 0.05 7.02
C THR A 82 9.00 1.15 7.85
N VAL A 83 8.15 1.97 7.24
CA VAL A 83 7.38 3.00 7.96
C VAL A 83 6.44 2.35 8.97
N ALA A 84 5.67 1.34 8.55
CA ALA A 84 4.77 0.62 9.45
C ALA A 84 5.52 -0.03 10.63
N PHE A 85 6.69 -0.60 10.39
CA PHE A 85 7.54 -1.15 11.47
C PHE A 85 8.00 -0.06 12.45
N ALA A 86 8.43 1.09 11.94
CA ALA A 86 8.84 2.20 12.79
C ALA A 86 7.68 2.74 13.64
N ASP A 87 6.49 2.85 13.03
CA ASP A 87 5.26 3.28 13.72
C ASP A 87 4.84 2.28 14.80
N VAL A 88 4.86 0.98 14.48
CA VAL A 88 4.57 -0.07 15.47
C VAL A 88 5.58 -0.02 16.61
N LEU A 89 6.87 0.16 16.31
CA LEU A 89 7.91 0.24 17.33
C LEU A 89 7.73 1.44 18.28
N ALA A 90 7.26 2.56 17.73
CA ALA A 90 7.02 3.79 18.51
C ALA A 90 5.66 3.77 19.26
N ALA A 91 4.73 2.90 18.87
CA ALA A 91 3.40 2.84 19.45
C ALA A 91 3.46 2.38 20.92
N PRO A 92 2.72 3.03 21.86
CA PRO A 92 2.66 2.61 23.25
C PRO A 92 1.86 1.32 23.49
N ILE A 93 0.95 0.97 22.57
CA ILE A 93 0.10 -0.21 22.69
C ILE A 93 0.41 -1.16 21.55
N HIS A 94 0.62 -2.44 21.87
CA HIS A 94 0.85 -3.50 20.90
C HIS A 94 -0.18 -4.61 21.08
N VAL A 95 -0.83 -5.00 19.99
CA VAL A 95 -1.77 -6.12 19.94
C VAL A 95 -1.20 -7.19 19.03
N GLU A 96 -0.87 -8.35 19.57
CA GLU A 96 -0.39 -9.49 18.78
C GLU A 96 -1.57 -10.37 18.39
N ILE A 97 -1.65 -10.66 17.09
CA ILE A 97 -2.65 -11.55 16.51
C ILE A 97 -1.93 -12.81 16.04
N GLU A 98 -2.24 -13.90 16.71
CA GLU A 98 -1.62 -15.19 16.42
C GLU A 98 -2.24 -15.87 15.20
N PRO A 99 -1.47 -16.72 14.49
CA PRO A 99 -2.01 -17.58 13.45
C PRO A 99 -3.19 -18.40 13.94
N GLY A 100 -4.20 -18.59 13.09
CA GLY A 100 -5.44 -19.27 13.43
C GLY A 100 -6.55 -18.34 13.91
N THR A 101 -6.26 -17.06 14.18
CA THR A 101 -7.27 -16.07 14.55
C THR A 101 -8.17 -15.74 13.34
N ASP A 102 -9.49 -15.68 13.56
CA ASP A 102 -10.44 -15.16 12.56
C ASP A 102 -10.27 -13.63 12.43
N LEU A 103 -10.19 -13.13 11.20
CA LEU A 103 -10.05 -11.70 10.93
C LEU A 103 -11.16 -10.85 11.58
N TYR A 104 -12.37 -11.40 11.70
CA TYR A 104 -13.48 -10.71 12.35
C TYR A 104 -13.35 -10.58 13.88
N ASP A 105 -12.47 -11.37 14.50
CA ASP A 105 -12.16 -11.25 15.93
C ASP A 105 -11.07 -10.20 16.23
N VAL A 106 -10.33 -9.76 15.20
CA VAL A 106 -9.23 -8.80 15.36
C VAL A 106 -9.69 -7.47 15.94
N PRO A 107 -10.77 -6.81 15.42
CA PRO A 107 -11.22 -5.53 15.97
C PRO A 107 -11.56 -5.61 17.45
N ARG A 108 -12.25 -6.68 17.87
CA ARG A 108 -12.63 -6.87 19.28
C ARG A 108 -11.41 -6.94 20.19
N ARG A 109 -10.33 -7.62 19.75
CA ARG A 109 -9.10 -7.69 20.53
C ARG A 109 -8.39 -6.35 20.63
N VAL A 110 -8.33 -5.62 19.52
CA VAL A 110 -7.72 -4.28 19.48
C VAL A 110 -8.48 -3.32 20.38
N PHE A 111 -9.80 -3.23 20.23
CA PHE A 111 -10.62 -2.35 21.06
C PHE A 111 -10.53 -2.69 22.56
N ALA A 112 -10.60 -3.97 22.93
CA ALA A 112 -10.48 -4.36 24.32
C ALA A 112 -9.13 -3.95 24.92
N THR A 113 -8.03 -4.15 24.20
CA THR A 113 -6.69 -3.75 24.67
C THR A 113 -6.56 -2.24 24.80
N CYS A 114 -7.14 -1.48 23.86
CA CYS A 114 -7.12 -0.02 23.88
C CYS A 114 -8.01 0.55 24.98
N ASP A 115 -9.19 -0.03 25.19
CA ASP A 115 -10.09 0.35 26.29
C ASP A 115 -9.41 0.16 27.66
N ASP A 116 -8.72 -0.97 27.86
CA ASP A 116 -7.94 -1.24 29.09
C ASP A 116 -6.81 -0.21 29.29
N ALA A 117 -6.27 0.32 28.21
CA ALA A 117 -5.24 1.37 28.23
C ALA A 117 -5.80 2.80 28.24
N GLY A 118 -7.12 2.97 28.13
CA GLY A 118 -7.77 4.30 28.10
C GLY A 118 -7.54 5.06 26.80
N VAL A 119 -7.32 4.35 25.69
CA VAL A 119 -7.10 4.92 24.36
C VAL A 119 -8.29 4.61 23.46
N GLU A 120 -8.87 5.63 22.85
CA GLU A 120 -9.93 5.50 21.83
C GLU A 120 -9.29 5.27 20.45
N VAL A 121 -9.72 4.20 19.77
CA VAL A 121 -9.25 3.90 18.41
C VAL A 121 -10.05 4.71 17.39
N ASN A 122 -9.36 5.44 16.50
CA ASN A 122 -9.97 6.32 15.49
C ASN A 122 -10.59 5.58 14.29
N HIS A 123 -10.78 4.28 14.39
CA HIS A 123 -11.28 3.42 13.31
C HIS A 123 -12.45 2.59 13.78
N THR A 124 -13.44 2.43 12.91
CA THR A 124 -14.51 1.46 13.11
C THR A 124 -14.00 0.03 12.90
N ALA A 125 -14.74 -0.97 13.36
CA ALA A 125 -14.36 -2.36 13.17
C ALA A 125 -14.16 -2.76 11.69
N PRO A 126 -15.03 -2.35 10.73
CA PRO A 126 -14.79 -2.60 9.31
C PRO A 126 -13.53 -1.94 8.76
N GLU A 127 -13.28 -0.66 9.09
CA GLU A 127 -12.09 0.07 8.65
C GLU A 127 -10.80 -0.56 9.20
N LEU A 128 -10.83 -1.01 10.44
CA LEU A 128 -9.70 -1.71 11.06
C LEU A 128 -9.42 -3.04 10.35
N MET A 129 -10.46 -3.82 10.04
CA MET A 129 -10.32 -5.06 9.28
C MET A 129 -9.74 -4.81 7.89
N GLU A 130 -10.21 -3.77 7.18
CA GLU A 130 -9.71 -3.39 5.86
C GLU A 130 -8.22 -3.03 5.94
N ARG A 131 -7.82 -2.17 6.87
CA ARG A 131 -6.41 -1.80 7.08
C ARG A 131 -5.52 -3.00 7.43
N VAL A 132 -5.99 -3.90 8.28
CA VAL A 132 -5.24 -5.13 8.61
C VAL A 132 -5.12 -6.02 7.39
N ASN A 133 -6.17 -6.17 6.60
CA ASN A 133 -6.16 -6.98 5.39
C ASN A 133 -5.20 -6.41 4.33
N GLU A 134 -5.20 -5.10 4.12
CA GLU A 134 -4.30 -4.43 3.17
C GLU A 134 -2.83 -4.49 3.62
N ALA A 135 -2.56 -4.17 4.87
CA ALA A 135 -1.19 -4.11 5.39
C ALA A 135 -0.56 -5.49 5.60
N ALA A 136 -1.38 -6.50 5.90
CA ALA A 136 -0.96 -7.85 6.20
C ALA A 136 -1.43 -8.88 5.15
N GLU A 137 -1.61 -8.49 3.89
CA GLU A 137 -2.14 -9.32 2.80
C GLU A 137 -1.48 -10.71 2.73
N THR A 138 -0.16 -10.80 2.90
CA THR A 138 0.57 -12.08 2.89
C THR A 138 0.38 -12.92 4.16
N ALA A 139 -0.18 -12.36 5.21
CA ALA A 139 -0.43 -13.01 6.49
C ALA A 139 -1.89 -13.41 6.69
N ILE A 140 -2.75 -13.15 5.69
CA ILE A 140 -4.17 -13.45 5.73
C ILE A 140 -4.54 -14.35 4.55
N GLN A 141 -5.27 -15.43 4.82
CA GLN A 141 -5.89 -16.30 3.82
C GLN A 141 -7.39 -16.39 4.06
N GLY A 142 -8.17 -15.83 3.14
CA GLY A 142 -9.61 -15.74 3.31
C GLY A 142 -9.98 -14.95 4.58
N ARG A 143 -10.47 -15.64 5.59
CA ARG A 143 -10.84 -15.05 6.89
C ARG A 143 -9.83 -15.33 8.01
N GLN A 144 -8.78 -16.08 7.73
CA GLN A 144 -7.87 -16.57 8.75
C GLN A 144 -6.51 -15.90 8.68
N VAL A 145 -6.01 -15.48 9.82
CA VAL A 145 -4.63 -15.06 9.99
C VAL A 145 -3.75 -16.30 9.95
N VAL A 146 -2.80 -16.35 9.02
CA VAL A 146 -1.89 -17.51 8.80
C VAL A 146 -0.47 -17.24 9.25
N ARG A 147 -0.13 -15.99 9.50
CA ARG A 147 1.15 -15.55 10.10
C ARG A 147 0.86 -14.55 11.19
N ARG A 148 1.78 -14.43 12.15
CA ARG A 148 1.65 -13.42 13.21
C ARG A 148 1.56 -12.02 12.63
N VAL A 149 0.57 -11.26 13.11
CA VAL A 149 0.36 -9.84 12.81
C VAL A 149 0.51 -9.06 14.10
N THR A 150 1.26 -7.97 14.07
CA THR A 150 1.39 -7.03 15.18
C THR A 150 0.75 -5.71 14.81
N ILE A 151 -0.16 -5.24 15.64
CA ILE A 151 -0.85 -3.95 15.49
C ILE A 151 -0.33 -3.02 16.58
N GLY A 152 0.29 -1.92 16.17
CA GLY A 152 0.64 -0.82 17.06
C GLY A 152 -0.48 0.21 17.09
N VAL A 153 -0.80 0.71 18.28
CA VAL A 153 -1.80 1.79 18.43
C VAL A 153 -1.14 2.95 19.18
N THR A 154 -1.22 4.14 18.59
CA THR A 154 -0.69 5.36 19.21
C THR A 154 -1.60 5.85 20.32
N SER A 155 -1.10 6.77 21.17
CA SER A 155 -1.94 7.45 22.18
C SER A 155 -3.09 8.27 21.59
N GLU A 156 -3.02 8.57 20.30
CA GLU A 156 -4.04 9.30 19.54
C GLU A 156 -5.02 8.37 18.81
N GLY A 157 -4.89 7.04 19.00
CA GLY A 157 -5.79 6.05 18.40
C GLY A 157 -5.51 5.67 16.95
N GLU A 158 -4.37 6.11 16.40
CA GLU A 158 -3.93 5.72 15.07
C GLU A 158 -3.33 4.31 15.09
N ILE A 159 -3.55 3.53 14.03
CA ILE A 159 -3.07 2.16 13.93
C ILE A 159 -2.00 1.99 12.86
N SER A 160 -1.00 1.17 13.16
CA SER A 160 0.00 0.66 12.21
C SER A 160 0.07 -0.86 12.31
N VAL A 161 0.29 -1.55 11.19
CA VAL A 161 0.23 -3.01 11.12
C VAL A 161 1.50 -3.55 10.49
N THR A 162 2.09 -4.55 11.13
CA THR A 162 3.21 -5.33 10.58
C THR A 162 2.91 -6.82 10.65
N ASN A 163 3.52 -7.61 9.78
CA ASN A 163 3.43 -9.06 9.77
C ASN A 163 4.82 -9.72 9.74
N ARG A 164 4.87 -10.95 10.21
CA ARG A 164 6.11 -11.73 10.27
C ARG A 164 5.94 -13.10 9.61
#